data_76421d1d4f5579fc55f847c0300e4dd4
#
_entry.id   76421d1d4f5579fc55f847c0300e4dd4
#
_cell.length_a   1.000
_cell.length_b   1.000
_cell.length_c   1.000
_cell.angle_alpha   90.00
_cell.angle_beta   90.00
_cell.angle_gamma   90.00
#
_symmetry.space_group_name_H-M   'P 1'
#
loop_
_entity.id
_entity.type
_entity.pdbx_description
1 polymer ?
#
loop_
_entity_poly.entity_id
_entity_poly.type
_entity_poly.pdbx_seq_one_letter_code
_entity_poly.pdbx_strand_id
1 'polypeptide(L)'
;MTAPTITAQFPNVTVTTAANVYFDGKCVSHGITLADGTKKSVGVILPSTLTFNTGAPEIMECVAGSCEYKLAGTDAWVKSAAGESFHVPGSAKFDIRVTEPYHYICHFG
;
A
#
# COMPACT_ATOMS: atom_id res chain seq x y z
N MET A 1 7.20 -12.68 22.33
CA MET A 1 6.56 -12.19 21.09
C MET A 1 7.38 -11.04 20.53
N THR A 2 7.74 -11.14 19.27
CA THR A 2 8.50 -10.08 18.59
C THR A 2 7.56 -9.01 18.06
N ALA A 3 7.97 -7.75 18.15
CA ALA A 3 7.23 -6.67 17.52
C ALA A 3 7.27 -6.81 15.99
N PRO A 4 6.25 -6.32 15.25
CA PRO A 4 6.30 -6.34 13.79
C PRO A 4 7.53 -5.59 13.29
N THR A 5 8.18 -6.14 12.26
CA THR A 5 9.32 -5.50 11.61
C THR A 5 8.82 -4.53 10.56
N ILE A 6 9.28 -3.29 10.63
CA ILE A 6 8.93 -2.26 9.66
C ILE A 6 10.08 -2.12 8.66
N THR A 7 9.75 -2.17 7.36
CA THR A 7 10.72 -1.89 6.30
C THR A 7 10.87 -0.37 6.20
N ALA A 8 11.92 0.16 6.80
CA ALA A 8 12.12 1.61 6.86
C ALA A 8 12.69 2.18 5.57
N GLN A 9 13.43 1.39 4.81
CA GLN A 9 14.07 1.84 3.58
C GLN A 9 14.45 0.66 2.71
N PHE A 10 14.65 0.96 1.42
CA PHE A 10 15.18 0.00 0.45
C PHE A 10 16.51 0.53 -0.06
N PRO A 11 17.64 -0.14 0.23
CA PRO A 11 18.92 0.25 -0.38
C PRO A 11 19.04 -0.29 -1.80
N ASN A 12 19.88 0.38 -2.61
CA ASN A 12 20.26 -0.08 -3.95
C ASN A 12 19.06 -0.37 -4.87
N VAL A 13 18.07 0.50 -4.85
CA VAL A 13 16.91 0.39 -5.73
C VAL A 13 16.95 1.47 -6.79
N THR A 14 16.27 1.20 -7.91
CA THR A 14 16.01 2.19 -8.94
C THR A 14 14.64 2.80 -8.67
N VAL A 15 14.55 4.12 -8.62
CA VAL A 15 13.28 4.82 -8.37
C VAL A 15 12.79 5.43 -9.68
N THR A 16 11.53 5.15 -10.03
CA THR A 16 10.87 5.88 -11.10
C THR A 16 10.45 7.23 -10.53
N THR A 17 11.08 8.30 -11.03
CA THR A 17 10.96 9.61 -10.41
C THR A 17 9.62 10.29 -10.66
N ALA A 18 8.96 9.99 -11.78
CA ALA A 18 7.62 10.50 -12.02
C ALA A 18 6.63 9.75 -11.12
N ALA A 19 5.92 10.49 -10.29
CA ALA A 19 4.97 9.90 -9.36
C ALA A 19 3.70 9.45 -10.08
N ASN A 20 3.06 8.41 -9.54
CA ASN A 20 1.70 8.06 -9.88
C ASN A 20 0.78 8.84 -8.95
N VAL A 21 -0.11 9.64 -9.51
CA VAL A 21 -1.01 10.48 -8.72
C VAL A 21 -2.44 10.03 -8.99
N TYR A 22 -3.13 9.64 -7.93
CA TYR A 22 -4.49 9.12 -8.01
C TYR A 22 -5.42 9.97 -7.14
N PHE A 23 -6.71 10.01 -7.51
CA PHE A 23 -7.77 10.64 -6.71
C PHE A 23 -7.41 12.09 -6.33
N ASP A 24 -7.03 12.89 -7.33
CA ASP A 24 -6.69 14.31 -7.17
C ASP A 24 -5.62 14.55 -6.09
N GLY A 25 -4.63 13.66 -6.01
CA GLY A 25 -3.52 13.79 -5.06
C GLY A 25 -3.74 13.14 -3.71
N LYS A 26 -4.86 12.45 -3.50
CA LYS A 26 -5.09 11.74 -2.23
C LYS A 26 -4.21 10.51 -2.09
N CYS A 27 -3.71 9.97 -3.20
CA CYS A 27 -2.76 8.86 -3.20
C CYS A 27 -1.64 9.19 -4.17
N VAL A 28 -0.40 9.13 -3.69
CA VAL A 28 0.80 9.37 -4.52
C VAL A 28 1.78 8.25 -4.27
N SER A 29 2.31 7.65 -5.34
CA SER A 29 3.29 6.58 -5.21
C SER A 29 4.39 6.71 -6.25
N HIS A 30 5.55 6.10 -5.95
CA HIS A 30 6.65 5.95 -6.89
C HIS A 30 6.96 4.47 -7.06
N GLY A 31 7.13 4.05 -8.30
CA GLY A 31 7.61 2.70 -8.58
C GLY A 31 9.07 2.57 -8.21
N ILE A 32 9.44 1.43 -7.66
CA ILE A 32 10.84 1.09 -7.40
C ILE A 32 11.13 -0.29 -8.02
N THR A 33 12.38 -0.47 -8.43
CA THR A 33 12.87 -1.75 -8.95
C THR A 33 14.05 -2.18 -8.10
N LEU A 34 13.96 -3.35 -7.51
CA LEU A 34 15.04 -3.91 -6.70
C LEU A 34 16.16 -4.43 -7.58
N ALA A 35 17.32 -4.73 -6.98
CA ALA A 35 18.49 -5.19 -7.71
C ALA A 35 18.24 -6.49 -8.49
N ASP A 36 17.33 -7.34 -8.01
CA ASP A 36 16.95 -8.59 -8.69
C ASP A 36 15.88 -8.42 -9.75
N GLY A 37 15.44 -7.19 -10.02
CA GLY A 37 14.40 -6.90 -11.00
C GLY A 37 12.99 -6.90 -10.43
N THR A 38 12.80 -7.22 -9.17
CA THR A 38 11.49 -7.21 -8.53
C THR A 38 10.95 -5.78 -8.47
N LYS A 39 9.68 -5.62 -8.82
CA LYS A 39 9.02 -4.31 -8.81
C LYS A 39 8.10 -4.19 -7.61
N LYS A 40 8.15 -3.02 -6.98
CA LYS A 40 7.27 -2.64 -5.88
C LYS A 40 6.91 -1.18 -6.07
N SER A 41 6.01 -0.66 -5.23
CA SER A 41 5.79 0.78 -5.16
C SER A 41 5.80 1.22 -3.71
N VAL A 42 6.17 2.46 -3.49
CA VAL A 42 6.12 3.10 -2.18
C VAL A 42 5.27 4.35 -2.30
N GLY A 43 4.41 4.59 -1.33
CA GLY A 43 3.49 5.71 -1.47
C GLY A 43 2.87 6.15 -0.16
N VAL A 44 2.00 7.14 -0.30
CA VAL A 44 1.24 7.68 0.81
C VAL A 44 -0.20 7.90 0.36
N ILE A 45 -1.13 7.57 1.25
CA ILE A 45 -2.54 7.90 1.09
C ILE A 45 -2.87 8.93 2.15
N LEU A 46 -3.39 10.08 1.71
CA LEU A 46 -3.82 11.16 2.59
C LEU A 46 -5.24 10.90 3.10
N PRO A 47 -5.67 11.58 4.18
CA PRO A 47 -7.00 11.34 4.77
C PRO A 47 -8.11 11.38 3.74
N SER A 48 -8.79 10.24 3.57
CA SER A 48 -9.82 10.04 2.53
C SER A 48 -10.39 8.63 2.64
N THR A 49 -11.43 8.37 1.86
CA THR A 49 -11.95 7.03 1.64
C THR A 49 -11.91 6.77 0.14
N LEU A 50 -11.15 5.75 -0.27
CA LEU A 50 -10.89 5.47 -1.67
C LEU A 50 -11.22 4.02 -2.01
N THR A 51 -11.53 3.78 -3.29
CA THR A 51 -11.73 2.43 -3.82
C THR A 51 -10.69 2.15 -4.88
N PHE A 52 -9.94 1.07 -4.71
CA PHE A 52 -8.92 0.63 -5.66
C PHE A 52 -9.33 -0.65 -6.35
N ASN A 53 -8.84 -0.82 -7.57
CA ASN A 53 -8.96 -2.06 -8.32
C ASN A 53 -7.58 -2.66 -8.50
N THR A 54 -7.46 -3.99 -8.34
CA THR A 54 -6.20 -4.68 -8.58
C THR A 54 -6.21 -5.34 -9.95
N GLY A 55 -5.04 -5.38 -10.60
CA GLY A 55 -4.79 -6.27 -11.72
C GLY A 55 -4.16 -7.55 -11.19
N ALA A 56 -2.87 -7.51 -10.87
CA ALA A 56 -2.19 -8.60 -10.16
C ALA A 56 -2.57 -8.57 -8.66
N PRO A 57 -2.40 -9.70 -7.95
CA PRO A 57 -2.53 -9.69 -6.50
C PRO A 57 -1.54 -8.72 -5.87
N GLU A 58 -1.91 -8.14 -4.72
CA GLU A 58 -1.08 -7.16 -4.02
C GLU A 58 -1.00 -7.49 -2.54
N ILE A 59 0.13 -7.13 -1.94
CA ILE A 59 0.27 -7.12 -0.49
C ILE A 59 0.58 -5.68 -0.11
N MET A 60 -0.29 -5.10 0.72
CA MET A 60 -0.13 -3.73 1.23
C MET A 60 0.50 -3.79 2.61
N GLU A 61 1.72 -3.30 2.71
CA GLU A 61 2.47 -3.27 3.97
C GLU A 61 2.44 -1.85 4.52
N CYS A 62 1.99 -1.67 5.76
CA CYS A 62 1.96 -0.37 6.41
C CYS A 62 3.34 -0.05 7.01
N VAL A 63 3.89 1.10 6.64
CA VAL A 63 5.19 1.57 7.16
C VAL A 63 4.98 2.57 8.29
N ALA A 64 4.01 3.46 8.15
CA ALA A 64 3.71 4.48 9.16
C ALA A 64 2.24 4.87 9.04
N GLY A 65 1.66 5.33 10.14
CA GLY A 65 0.24 5.63 10.22
C GLY A 65 -0.59 4.37 10.33
N SER A 66 -1.82 4.42 9.86
CA SER A 66 -2.71 3.27 9.84
C SER A 66 -3.83 3.51 8.82
N CYS A 67 -4.50 2.43 8.47
CA CYS A 67 -5.70 2.50 7.65
C CYS A 67 -6.72 1.48 8.14
N GLU A 68 -7.93 1.58 7.59
CA GLU A 68 -8.89 0.51 7.64
C GLU A 68 -9.21 0.13 6.21
N TYR A 69 -9.36 -1.17 5.95
CA TYR A 69 -9.66 -1.67 4.61
C TYR A 69 -10.82 -2.64 4.66
N LYS A 70 -11.48 -2.75 3.52
CA LYS A 70 -12.60 -3.67 3.35
C LYS A 70 -12.49 -4.29 1.96
N LEU A 71 -12.32 -5.60 1.92
CA LEU A 71 -12.23 -6.32 0.64
C LEU A 71 -13.62 -6.50 0.05
N ALA A 72 -13.71 -6.61 -1.27
CA ALA A 72 -14.97 -6.86 -1.96
C ALA A 72 -15.60 -8.16 -1.43
N GLY A 73 -16.90 -8.12 -1.20
CA GLY A 73 -17.63 -9.27 -0.66
C GLY A 73 -17.60 -9.39 0.86
N THR A 74 -16.93 -8.47 1.55
CA THR A 74 -16.94 -8.41 3.02
C THR A 74 -17.62 -7.15 3.50
N ASP A 75 -18.17 -7.17 4.70
CA ASP A 75 -18.89 -6.05 5.29
C ASP A 75 -18.15 -5.39 6.45
N ALA A 76 -17.01 -5.92 6.84
CA ALA A 76 -16.27 -5.44 8.00
C ALA A 76 -15.01 -4.68 7.57
N TRP A 77 -14.79 -3.53 8.21
CA TRP A 77 -13.53 -2.80 8.09
C TRP A 77 -12.49 -3.42 9.01
N VAL A 78 -11.30 -3.65 8.49
CA VAL A 78 -10.19 -4.24 9.25
C VAL A 78 -9.07 -3.20 9.34
N LYS A 79 -8.52 -3.02 10.54
CA LYS A 79 -7.44 -2.07 10.75
C LYS A 79 -6.09 -2.70 10.38
N SER A 80 -5.25 -1.90 9.70
CA SER A 80 -3.86 -2.26 9.40
C SER A 80 -2.96 -1.10 9.85
N ALA A 81 -2.10 -1.37 10.82
CA ALA A 81 -1.20 -0.37 11.40
C ALA A 81 0.25 -0.68 11.02
N ALA A 82 1.18 0.21 11.40
CA ALA A 82 2.60 0.08 11.08
C ALA A 82 3.13 -1.31 11.44
N GLY A 83 3.81 -1.95 10.51
CA GLY A 83 4.34 -3.30 10.64
C GLY A 83 3.38 -4.40 10.24
N GLU A 84 2.12 -4.08 9.99
CA GLU A 84 1.11 -5.03 9.53
C GLU A 84 0.93 -4.95 8.02
N SER A 85 0.41 -6.01 7.43
CA SER A 85 0.12 -6.04 6.01
C SER A 85 -1.18 -6.79 5.74
N PHE A 86 -1.76 -6.55 4.56
CA PHE A 86 -2.93 -7.30 4.12
C PHE A 86 -2.81 -7.66 2.65
N HIS A 87 -3.47 -8.75 2.28
CA HIS A 87 -3.44 -9.31 0.93
C HIS A 87 -4.71 -8.95 0.18
N VAL A 88 -4.56 -8.51 -1.07
CA VAL A 88 -5.69 -8.25 -1.95
C VAL A 88 -5.57 -9.18 -3.16
N PRO A 89 -6.62 -9.96 -3.47
CA PRO A 89 -6.60 -10.83 -4.64
C PRO A 89 -6.43 -10.05 -5.94
N GLY A 90 -6.00 -10.72 -6.99
CA GLY A 90 -5.98 -10.14 -8.33
C GLY A 90 -7.38 -9.90 -8.86
N SER A 91 -7.52 -8.95 -9.79
CA SER A 91 -8.81 -8.61 -10.44
C SER A 91 -9.93 -8.38 -9.43
N ALA A 92 -9.62 -7.66 -8.34
CA ALA A 92 -10.53 -7.42 -7.23
C ALA A 92 -10.63 -5.94 -6.90
N LYS A 93 -11.60 -5.60 -6.06
CA LYS A 93 -11.76 -4.26 -5.51
C LYS A 93 -11.52 -4.29 -4.02
N PHE A 94 -11.01 -3.19 -3.48
CA PHE A 94 -11.01 -3.00 -2.03
C PHE A 94 -11.19 -1.52 -1.72
N ASP A 95 -11.84 -1.26 -0.58
CA ASP A 95 -11.98 0.09 -0.06
C ASP A 95 -10.94 0.30 1.02
N ILE A 96 -10.42 1.51 1.10
CA ILE A 96 -9.48 1.90 2.14
C ILE A 96 -9.89 3.26 2.67
N ARG A 97 -9.90 3.43 3.98
CA ARG A 97 -10.15 4.73 4.60
C ARG A 97 -9.03 5.07 5.55
N VAL A 98 -8.65 6.33 5.50
CA VAL A 98 -7.46 6.85 6.16
C VAL A 98 -7.86 8.12 6.90
N THR A 99 -7.50 8.24 8.17
CA THR A 99 -7.76 9.44 8.98
C THR A 99 -6.49 10.25 9.22
N GLU A 100 -5.32 9.64 9.02
CA GLU A 100 -4.01 10.29 9.05
C GLU A 100 -3.16 9.71 7.92
N PRO A 101 -2.12 10.40 7.44
CA PRO A 101 -1.34 9.86 6.33
C PRO A 101 -0.92 8.43 6.55
N TYR A 102 -1.24 7.56 5.58
CA TYR A 102 -0.92 6.14 5.60
C TYR A 102 0.21 5.90 4.62
N HIS A 103 1.38 5.52 5.12
CA HIS A 103 2.57 5.26 4.31
C HIS A 103 2.67 3.76 4.08
N TYR A 104 2.87 3.36 2.83
CA TYR A 104 2.79 1.94 2.49
C TYR A 104 3.83 1.53 1.47
N ILE A 105 4.08 0.22 1.46
CA ILE A 105 4.80 -0.46 0.39
C ILE A 105 3.78 -1.40 -0.26
N CYS A 106 3.67 -1.35 -1.58
CA CYS A 106 2.84 -2.28 -2.33
C CYS A 106 3.74 -3.33 -2.99
N HIS A 107 3.54 -4.58 -2.61
CA HIS A 107 4.22 -5.72 -3.20
C HIS A 107 3.30 -6.33 -4.26
N PHE A 108 3.80 -6.49 -5.49
CA PHE A 108 3.04 -7.04 -6.60
C PHE A 108 3.32 -8.52 -6.80
N GLY A 109 2.32 -9.23 -7.26
CA GLY A 109 2.43 -10.63 -7.56
C GLY A 109 1.98 -11.53 -6.47
#